data_dd316ab460416e53211c1d8bff11122c
#
_entry.id   dd316ab460416e53211c1d8bff11122c
#
_cell.length_a   1.000
_cell.length_b   1.000
_cell.length_c   1.000
_cell.angle_alpha   90.00
_cell.angle_beta   90.00
_cell.angle_gamma   90.00
#
_symmetry.space_group_name_H-M   'P 1'
#
loop_
_entity.id
_entity.type
_entity.pdbx_description
1 polymer ?
#
loop_
_entity_poly.entity_id
_entity_poly.type
_entity_poly.pdbx_seq_one_letter_code
_entity_poly.pdbx_strand_id
1 'polypeptide(L)'
;IKLTEAPHLYKINGYYYLLTAEGGTKFDHQATIARSKNLWGPYEVHPENPLLTSWANPRNPLQKAGHASMVKTHTDEWFLVHLTGRILPKGEQALLDPRGYCPLGRETAIQRLEWKNDWPYVVGGNQPSLEIVGPNIPEVKWEPDFEEKDDFNKDVLNAHFQTLRIPLGASIVSLIDNPGHLRLY
;
A
#
# COMPACT_ATOMS: atom_id res chain seq x y z
N ILE A 1 -18.37 7.67 7.95
CA ILE A 1 -17.08 8.02 7.30
C ILE A 1 -17.41 8.77 6.03
N LYS A 2 -16.70 9.87 5.76
CA LYS A 2 -17.08 10.81 4.69
C LYS A 2 -16.53 10.43 3.30
N LEU A 3 -15.55 9.54 3.23
CA LEU A 3 -14.87 9.15 1.99
C LEU A 3 -14.79 7.64 1.93
N THR A 4 -15.41 7.04 0.94
CA THR A 4 -15.27 5.62 0.59
C THR A 4 -14.81 5.55 -0.85
N GLU A 5 -13.71 4.86 -1.13
CA GLU A 5 -13.07 4.81 -2.44
C GLU A 5 -12.39 3.47 -2.69
N ALA A 6 -11.80 3.31 -3.87
CA ALA A 6 -11.00 2.15 -4.27
C ALA A 6 -11.69 0.80 -4.00
N PRO A 7 -12.88 0.55 -4.56
CA PRO A 7 -13.57 -0.71 -4.38
C PRO A 7 -12.83 -1.84 -5.11
N HIS A 8 -12.53 -2.90 -4.39
CA HIS A 8 -12.08 -4.17 -4.94
C HIS A 8 -13.13 -5.23 -4.71
N LEU A 9 -13.51 -5.93 -5.76
CA LEU A 9 -14.49 -7.00 -5.70
C LEU A 9 -13.83 -8.35 -5.94
N TYR A 10 -14.00 -9.28 -5.01
CA TYR A 10 -13.48 -10.64 -5.09
C TYR A 10 -14.63 -11.65 -5.04
N LYS A 11 -14.49 -12.74 -5.79
CA LYS A 11 -15.41 -13.90 -5.69
C LYS A 11 -14.63 -15.06 -5.07
N ILE A 12 -14.95 -15.41 -3.83
CA ILE A 12 -14.24 -16.43 -3.06
C ILE A 12 -15.27 -17.30 -2.34
N ASN A 13 -15.16 -18.62 -2.49
CA ASN A 13 -16.02 -19.62 -1.81
C ASN A 13 -17.51 -19.32 -1.89
N GLY A 14 -17.99 -18.85 -3.04
CA GLY A 14 -19.40 -18.57 -3.26
C GLY A 14 -19.90 -17.22 -2.73
N TYR A 15 -19.03 -16.40 -2.14
CA TYR A 15 -19.33 -15.03 -1.74
C TYR A 15 -18.64 -14.01 -2.66
N TYR A 16 -19.27 -12.87 -2.81
CA TYR A 16 -18.67 -11.63 -3.33
C TYR A 16 -18.23 -10.79 -2.15
N TYR A 17 -16.94 -10.46 -2.10
CA TYR A 17 -16.36 -9.58 -1.08
C TYR A 17 -16.07 -8.23 -1.68
N LEU A 18 -16.60 -7.19 -1.06
CA LEU A 18 -16.34 -5.80 -1.42
C LEU A 18 -15.39 -5.20 -0.38
N LEU A 19 -14.15 -4.99 -0.77
CA LEU A 19 -13.12 -4.32 0.02
C LEU A 19 -13.03 -2.88 -0.41
N THR A 20 -13.05 -1.94 0.54
CA THR A 20 -12.99 -0.49 0.27
C THR A 20 -11.99 0.20 1.17
N ALA A 21 -11.48 1.35 0.70
CA ALA A 21 -10.74 2.30 1.50
C ALA A 21 -11.68 3.36 2.07
N GLU A 22 -11.47 3.75 3.32
CA GLU A 22 -12.27 4.78 3.97
C GLU A 22 -11.39 5.77 4.75
N GLY A 23 -11.91 6.98 4.99
CA GLY A 23 -11.25 8.03 5.77
C GLY A 23 -10.24 8.88 4.99
N GLY A 24 -10.02 8.60 3.70
CA GLY A 24 -9.01 9.27 2.89
C GLY A 24 -7.58 8.95 3.38
N THR A 25 -6.60 9.76 3.03
CA THR A 25 -5.17 9.48 3.30
C THR A 25 -4.65 10.11 4.61
N LYS A 26 -5.55 10.35 5.56
CA LYS A 26 -5.22 10.87 6.89
C LYS A 26 -4.96 9.76 7.89
N PHE A 27 -4.81 10.11 9.16
CA PHE A 27 -4.57 9.12 10.22
C PHE A 27 -5.74 8.17 10.47
N ASP A 28 -6.96 8.60 10.18
CA ASP A 28 -8.20 7.82 10.26
C ASP A 28 -8.44 6.90 9.03
N HIS A 29 -7.44 6.79 8.15
CA HIS A 29 -7.49 5.89 7.01
C HIS A 29 -7.66 4.43 7.45
N GLN A 30 -8.48 3.68 6.71
CA GLN A 30 -8.78 2.29 7.03
C GLN A 30 -9.19 1.49 5.80
N ALA A 31 -9.11 0.17 5.90
CA ALA A 31 -9.71 -0.76 4.96
C ALA A 31 -10.90 -1.44 5.60
N THR A 32 -12.04 -1.45 4.91
CA THR A 32 -13.27 -2.12 5.34
C THR A 32 -13.72 -3.14 4.32
N ILE A 33 -14.42 -4.18 4.78
CA ILE A 33 -14.87 -5.26 3.91
C ILE A 33 -16.30 -5.66 4.23
N ALA A 34 -17.05 -6.01 3.19
CA ALA A 34 -18.39 -6.58 3.28
C ALA A 34 -18.50 -7.77 2.32
N ARG A 35 -19.46 -8.67 2.54
CA ARG A 35 -19.70 -9.81 1.66
C ARG A 35 -21.16 -9.99 1.30
N SER A 36 -21.43 -10.66 0.17
CA SER A 36 -22.77 -11.07 -0.24
C SER A 36 -22.71 -12.36 -1.05
N LYS A 37 -23.76 -13.14 -1.03
CA LYS A 37 -23.95 -14.28 -1.97
C LYS A 37 -24.40 -13.82 -3.37
N ASN A 38 -24.86 -12.58 -3.48
CA ASN A 38 -25.30 -11.98 -4.74
C ASN A 38 -24.43 -10.75 -5.06
N LEU A 39 -23.99 -10.63 -6.31
CA LEU A 39 -23.20 -9.50 -6.79
C LEU A 39 -23.83 -8.13 -6.48
N TRP A 40 -25.12 -8.05 -6.54
CA TRP A 40 -25.88 -6.81 -6.29
C TRP A 40 -26.33 -6.64 -4.84
N GLY A 41 -25.88 -7.53 -3.94
CA GLY A 41 -26.23 -7.48 -2.52
C GLY A 41 -27.54 -8.18 -2.18
N PRO A 42 -28.09 -7.95 -0.96
CA PRO A 42 -27.50 -7.07 0.06
C PRO A 42 -26.15 -7.58 0.60
N TYR A 43 -25.27 -6.66 0.95
CA TYR A 43 -23.98 -6.95 1.53
C TYR A 43 -24.05 -6.93 3.07
N GLU A 44 -23.53 -7.98 3.68
CA GLU A 44 -23.28 -8.08 5.11
C GLU A 44 -21.91 -7.46 5.41
N VAL A 45 -21.87 -6.54 6.35
CA VAL A 45 -20.64 -5.87 6.78
C VAL A 45 -19.85 -6.79 7.70
N HIS A 46 -18.53 -6.82 7.57
CA HIS A 46 -17.65 -7.60 8.46
C HIS A 46 -17.88 -7.21 9.92
N PRO A 47 -18.07 -8.18 10.83
CA PRO A 47 -18.45 -7.90 12.21
C PRO A 47 -17.42 -7.10 13.00
N GLU A 48 -16.15 -7.17 12.60
CA GLU A 48 -15.02 -6.51 13.26
C GLU A 48 -14.35 -5.46 12.35
N ASN A 49 -15.12 -4.80 11.45
CA ASN A 49 -14.57 -3.68 10.68
C ASN A 49 -14.08 -2.54 11.59
N PRO A 50 -13.02 -1.86 11.21
CA PRO A 50 -12.24 -2.01 9.99
C PRO A 50 -11.36 -3.26 9.99
N LEU A 51 -11.21 -3.88 8.80
CA LEU A 51 -10.31 -5.01 8.58
C LEU A 51 -8.86 -4.63 8.90
N LEU A 52 -8.48 -3.39 8.58
CA LEU A 52 -7.17 -2.83 8.89
C LEU A 52 -7.27 -1.32 9.13
N THR A 53 -6.62 -0.85 10.19
CA THR A 53 -6.41 0.57 10.49
C THR A 53 -5.31 0.74 11.52
N SER A 54 -4.64 1.88 11.53
CA SER A 54 -3.72 2.28 12.61
C SER A 54 -4.32 3.35 13.54
N TRP A 55 -5.58 3.76 13.29
CA TRP A 55 -6.21 4.89 13.99
C TRP A 55 -6.23 4.76 15.51
N ALA A 56 -6.58 3.59 16.03
CA ALA A 56 -6.68 3.34 17.45
C ALA A 56 -5.31 3.30 18.18
N ASN A 57 -4.21 3.20 17.45
CA ASN A 57 -2.87 3.15 18.02
C ASN A 57 -1.98 4.26 17.43
N PRO A 58 -1.97 5.45 18.02
CA PRO A 58 -1.18 6.58 17.53
C PRO A 58 0.34 6.38 17.63
N ARG A 59 0.80 5.33 18.33
CA ARG A 59 2.22 4.96 18.42
C ARG A 59 2.61 3.82 17.49
N ASN A 60 1.66 3.26 16.75
CA ASN A 60 2.01 2.26 15.75
C ASN A 60 2.99 2.87 14.74
N PRO A 61 4.12 2.23 14.45
CA PRO A 61 5.12 2.76 13.51
C PRO A 61 4.60 2.87 12.06
N LEU A 62 3.55 2.09 11.73
CA LEU A 62 2.87 2.13 10.44
C LEU A 62 1.55 2.89 10.59
N GLN A 63 1.55 4.18 10.32
CA GLN A 63 0.37 5.03 10.39
C GLN A 63 -0.37 5.11 9.05
N LYS A 64 -1.61 5.62 9.07
CA LYS A 64 -2.44 5.82 7.87
C LYS A 64 -2.70 4.54 7.09
N ALA A 65 -2.79 3.40 7.79
CA ALA A 65 -3.00 2.10 7.17
C ALA A 65 -4.41 1.96 6.60
N GLY A 66 -4.50 1.63 5.31
CA GLY A 66 -5.76 1.48 4.58
C GLY A 66 -5.53 1.23 3.10
N HIS A 67 -6.55 1.45 2.25
CA HIS A 67 -6.49 1.28 0.80
C HIS A 67 -5.80 -0.03 0.40
N ALA A 68 -6.49 -1.13 0.67
CA ALA A 68 -5.90 -2.46 0.62
C ALA A 68 -6.38 -3.30 -0.57
N SER A 69 -5.58 -4.29 -0.90
CA SER A 69 -5.91 -5.35 -1.86
C SER A 69 -5.59 -6.72 -1.25
N MET A 70 -6.49 -7.69 -1.42
CA MET A 70 -6.23 -9.06 -1.02
C MET A 70 -5.52 -9.82 -2.14
N VAL A 71 -4.53 -10.61 -1.79
CA VAL A 71 -3.81 -11.49 -2.72
C VAL A 71 -3.68 -12.88 -2.14
N LYS A 72 -3.88 -13.89 -2.99
CA LYS A 72 -3.68 -15.30 -2.67
C LYS A 72 -2.40 -15.78 -3.36
N THR A 73 -1.50 -16.40 -2.61
CA THR A 73 -0.30 -17.03 -3.16
C THR A 73 -0.64 -18.35 -3.87
N HIS A 74 0.27 -18.86 -4.68
CA HIS A 74 0.13 -20.18 -5.28
C HIS A 74 0.25 -21.33 -4.25
N THR A 75 0.68 -21.01 -3.01
CA THR A 75 0.70 -21.93 -1.85
C THR A 75 -0.53 -21.77 -0.97
N ASP A 76 -1.61 -21.21 -1.50
CA ASP A 76 -2.92 -21.03 -0.85
C ASP A 76 -2.92 -20.12 0.39
N GLU A 77 -1.89 -19.30 0.59
CA GLU A 77 -1.82 -18.33 1.66
C GLU A 77 -2.41 -16.98 1.22
N TRP A 78 -3.05 -16.28 2.16
CA TRP A 78 -3.66 -14.99 1.88
C TRP A 78 -2.91 -13.84 2.56
N PHE A 79 -2.80 -12.75 1.83
CA PHE A 79 -2.18 -11.52 2.31
C PHE A 79 -3.03 -10.31 1.94
N LEU A 80 -2.89 -9.26 2.75
CA LEU A 80 -3.44 -7.94 2.52
C LEU A 80 -2.29 -6.98 2.22
N VAL A 81 -2.18 -6.54 0.98
CA VAL A 81 -1.26 -5.47 0.58
C VAL A 81 -1.98 -4.15 0.80
N HIS A 82 -1.36 -3.20 1.47
CA HIS A 82 -2.02 -1.97 1.86
C HIS A 82 -1.10 -0.75 1.84
N LEU A 83 -1.72 0.41 1.76
CA LEU A 83 -1.06 1.69 1.91
C LEU A 83 -0.78 1.96 3.39
N THR A 84 0.37 2.56 3.67
CA THR A 84 0.77 3.02 4.99
C THR A 84 1.76 4.18 4.89
N GLY A 85 2.25 4.69 6.02
CA GLY A 85 3.38 5.60 6.11
C GLY A 85 4.17 5.34 7.39
N ARG A 86 5.47 5.17 7.27
CA ARG A 86 6.37 5.10 8.44
C ARG A 86 6.54 6.47 9.05
N ILE A 87 6.41 6.56 10.36
CA ILE A 87 6.47 7.83 11.07
C ILE A 87 7.86 8.14 11.60
N LEU A 88 8.20 9.44 11.56
CA LEU A 88 9.25 10.02 12.40
C LEU A 88 8.57 10.77 13.54
N PRO A 89 8.97 10.53 14.80
CA PRO A 89 8.41 11.23 15.96
C PRO A 89 8.61 12.75 15.88
N LYS A 90 7.70 13.49 16.48
CA LYS A 90 7.73 14.96 16.55
C LYS A 90 8.65 15.53 17.67
N GLY A 91 9.62 14.76 18.15
CA GLY A 91 10.44 15.16 19.28
C GLY A 91 9.62 15.32 20.56
N GLU A 92 9.78 16.43 21.28
CA GLU A 92 9.05 16.67 22.54
C GLU A 92 7.52 16.73 22.38
N GLN A 93 7.03 17.15 21.21
CA GLN A 93 5.59 17.15 20.89
C GLN A 93 5.00 15.74 20.75
N ALA A 94 5.83 14.71 20.66
CA ALA A 94 5.39 13.32 20.59
C ALA A 94 4.58 12.87 21.82
N LEU A 95 4.66 13.57 22.93
CA LEU A 95 3.84 13.32 24.11
C LEU A 95 2.38 13.72 23.88
N LEU A 96 2.12 14.76 23.09
CA LEU A 96 0.78 15.28 22.81
C LEU A 96 0.17 14.63 21.56
N ASP A 97 0.98 14.40 20.53
CA ASP A 97 0.57 13.74 19.29
C ASP A 97 1.70 12.82 18.80
N PRO A 98 1.68 11.53 19.22
CA PRO A 98 2.74 10.60 18.88
C PRO A 98 2.74 10.15 17.42
N ARG A 99 1.74 10.53 16.61
CA ARG A 99 1.62 10.09 15.21
C ARG A 99 2.75 10.58 14.30
N GLY A 100 3.44 11.67 14.66
CA GLY A 100 4.63 12.14 13.93
C GLY A 100 4.37 12.57 12.49
N TYR A 101 5.43 12.47 11.68
CA TYR A 101 5.43 12.81 10.26
C TYR A 101 5.80 11.58 9.43
N CYS A 102 5.26 11.48 8.21
CA CYS A 102 5.62 10.44 7.23
C CYS A 102 6.47 11.07 6.11
N PRO A 103 7.78 11.24 6.28
CA PRO A 103 8.61 11.97 5.32
C PRO A 103 8.76 11.26 3.98
N LEU A 104 8.63 9.94 3.94
CA LEU A 104 8.63 9.16 2.70
C LEU A 104 7.26 9.13 2.00
N GLY A 105 6.25 9.81 2.60
CA GLY A 105 4.91 9.84 2.06
C GLY A 105 4.18 8.51 2.26
N ARG A 106 3.55 8.01 1.19
CA ARG A 106 2.80 6.76 1.16
C ARG A 106 3.70 5.61 0.72
N GLU A 107 3.71 4.57 1.52
CA GLU A 107 4.49 3.35 1.30
C GLU A 107 3.54 2.16 1.21
N THR A 108 4.03 1.05 0.70
CA THR A 108 3.29 -0.21 0.63
C THR A 108 3.79 -1.15 1.72
N ALA A 109 2.85 -1.74 2.45
CA ALA A 109 3.11 -2.79 3.42
C ALA A 109 2.22 -4.02 3.15
N ILE A 110 2.54 -5.12 3.79
CA ILE A 110 1.82 -6.38 3.64
C ILE A 110 1.50 -6.95 5.02
N GLN A 111 0.30 -7.52 5.17
CA GLN A 111 -0.12 -8.24 6.37
C GLN A 111 -0.64 -9.62 5.97
N ARG A 112 -0.43 -10.62 6.83
CA ARG A 112 -0.97 -11.96 6.61
C ARG A 112 -2.45 -11.97 6.98
N LEU A 113 -3.26 -12.68 6.16
CA LEU A 113 -4.68 -12.92 6.44
C LEU A 113 -4.92 -14.37 6.86
N GLU A 114 -5.86 -14.56 7.75
CA GLU A 114 -6.48 -15.83 8.07
C GLU A 114 -7.98 -15.77 7.84
N TRP A 115 -8.60 -16.92 7.55
CA TRP A 115 -10.03 -17.01 7.31
C TRP A 115 -10.74 -17.69 8.48
N LYS A 116 -11.81 -17.06 9.00
CA LYS A 116 -12.67 -17.60 10.06
C LYS A 116 -14.12 -17.36 9.69
N ASN A 117 -14.93 -18.43 9.60
CA ASN A 117 -16.36 -18.35 9.25
C ASN A 117 -16.62 -17.58 7.94
N ASP A 118 -15.83 -17.87 6.91
CA ASP A 118 -15.83 -17.15 5.62
C ASP A 118 -15.60 -15.63 5.72
N TRP A 119 -14.87 -15.18 6.72
CA TRP A 119 -14.39 -13.81 6.85
C TRP A 119 -12.88 -13.75 6.92
N PRO A 120 -12.23 -12.80 6.23
CA PRO A 120 -10.79 -12.57 6.37
C PRO A 120 -10.51 -11.75 7.62
N TYR A 121 -9.43 -12.09 8.31
CA TYR A 121 -8.89 -11.35 9.46
C TYR A 121 -7.41 -11.13 9.27
N VAL A 122 -6.89 -9.98 9.66
CA VAL A 122 -5.45 -9.77 9.74
C VAL A 122 -4.89 -10.55 10.93
N VAL A 123 -3.86 -11.34 10.69
CA VAL A 123 -3.20 -12.11 11.75
C VAL A 123 -2.57 -11.17 12.77
N GLY A 124 -2.90 -11.35 14.04
CA GLY A 124 -2.45 -10.47 15.12
C GLY A 124 -3.37 -9.28 15.39
N GLY A 125 -4.49 -9.14 14.66
CA GLY A 125 -5.48 -8.09 14.85
C GLY A 125 -5.51 -7.07 13.71
N ASN A 126 -6.41 -6.11 13.78
CA ASN A 126 -6.69 -5.16 12.70
C ASN A 126 -5.69 -4.00 12.59
N GLN A 127 -4.53 -4.09 13.24
CA GLN A 127 -3.47 -3.09 13.14
C GLN A 127 -2.28 -3.63 12.34
N PRO A 128 -1.61 -2.79 11.54
CA PRO A 128 -0.45 -3.22 10.79
C PRO A 128 0.75 -3.50 11.71
N SER A 129 1.53 -4.53 11.35
CA SER A 129 2.81 -4.85 11.98
C SER A 129 3.96 -4.61 11.01
N LEU A 130 5.11 -4.18 11.54
CA LEU A 130 6.37 -4.09 10.77
C LEU A 130 6.92 -5.47 10.41
N GLU A 131 6.62 -6.46 11.23
CA GLU A 131 7.11 -7.82 11.07
C GLU A 131 5.93 -8.76 10.88
N ILE A 132 6.02 -9.60 9.88
CA ILE A 132 5.03 -10.64 9.58
C ILE A 132 5.74 -11.95 9.23
N VAL A 133 5.03 -13.06 9.39
CA VAL A 133 5.46 -14.32 8.77
C VAL A 133 5.21 -14.21 7.26
N GLY A 134 6.29 -14.24 6.49
CA GLY A 134 6.25 -14.16 5.03
C GLY A 134 5.55 -15.35 4.39
N PRO A 135 5.25 -15.27 3.08
CA PRO A 135 4.65 -16.38 2.34
C PRO A 135 5.62 -17.58 2.24
N ASN A 136 5.06 -18.78 2.24
CA ASN A 136 5.82 -20.02 2.02
C ASN A 136 6.11 -20.22 0.52
N ILE A 137 6.97 -19.38 0.00
CA ILE A 137 7.45 -19.40 -1.39
C ILE A 137 8.98 -19.42 -1.40
N PRO A 138 9.63 -19.96 -2.44
CA PRO A 138 11.08 -19.91 -2.55
C PRO A 138 11.58 -18.46 -2.46
N GLU A 139 12.62 -18.26 -1.68
CA GLU A 139 13.32 -16.98 -1.66
C GLU A 139 14.02 -16.78 -3.01
N VAL A 140 13.69 -15.68 -3.66
CA VAL A 140 14.37 -15.22 -4.87
C VAL A 140 15.14 -13.97 -4.50
N LYS A 141 16.46 -14.04 -4.65
CA LYS A 141 17.29 -12.86 -4.51
C LYS A 141 16.91 -11.89 -5.63
N TRP A 142 16.32 -10.78 -5.26
CA TRP A 142 16.00 -9.73 -6.21
C TRP A 142 17.27 -8.93 -6.51
N GLU A 143 17.70 -8.99 -7.74
CA GLU A 143 18.75 -8.12 -8.25
C GLU A 143 18.08 -7.07 -9.13
N PRO A 144 18.19 -5.80 -8.79
CA PRO A 144 17.57 -4.76 -9.61
C PRO A 144 18.22 -4.72 -11.00
N ASP A 145 17.40 -4.72 -12.04
CA ASP A 145 17.84 -4.56 -13.44
C ASP A 145 18.28 -3.12 -13.76
N PHE A 146 18.59 -2.32 -12.76
CA PHE A 146 19.05 -0.96 -12.95
C PHE A 146 20.31 -0.68 -12.12
N GLU A 147 21.17 0.11 -12.69
CA GLU A 147 22.33 0.64 -12.01
C GLU A 147 21.86 1.64 -10.93
N GLU A 148 22.43 1.56 -9.73
CA GLU A 148 22.14 2.52 -8.63
C GLU A 148 22.55 3.96 -8.99
N LYS A 149 23.32 4.10 -10.04
CA LYS A 149 23.83 5.37 -10.55
C LYS A 149 23.71 5.41 -12.06
N ASP A 150 23.14 6.49 -12.58
CA ASP A 150 23.14 6.82 -14.01
C ASP A 150 24.19 7.91 -14.24
N ASP A 151 25.13 7.66 -15.12
CA ASP A 151 26.18 8.61 -15.52
C ASP A 151 25.79 9.48 -16.72
N PHE A 152 24.59 9.27 -17.27
CA PHE A 152 24.00 9.98 -18.40
C PHE A 152 24.88 10.01 -19.67
N ASN A 153 25.70 8.97 -19.85
CA ASN A 153 26.54 8.82 -21.03
C ASN A 153 25.83 8.13 -22.21
N LYS A 154 24.61 7.63 -22.00
CA LYS A 154 23.77 7.05 -23.04
C LYS A 154 22.92 8.15 -23.69
N ASP A 155 22.54 7.96 -24.91
CA ASP A 155 21.65 8.86 -25.66
C ASP A 155 20.16 8.63 -25.37
N VAL A 156 19.86 7.59 -24.63
CA VAL A 156 18.50 7.23 -24.17
C VAL A 156 18.44 7.23 -22.65
N LEU A 157 17.48 7.97 -22.12
CA LEU A 157 17.24 8.03 -20.67
C LEU A 157 16.68 6.71 -20.17
N ASN A 158 17.15 6.26 -19.01
CA ASN A 158 16.66 5.05 -18.35
C ASN A 158 15.16 5.15 -18.10
N ALA A 159 14.42 4.05 -18.26
CA ALA A 159 12.97 3.96 -18.06
C ALA A 159 12.48 4.31 -16.64
N HIS A 160 13.39 4.39 -15.67
CA HIS A 160 13.08 4.86 -14.31
C HIS A 160 12.84 6.38 -14.22
N PHE A 161 13.34 7.14 -15.21
CA PHE A 161 13.07 8.58 -15.31
C PHE A 161 11.74 8.78 -16.05
N GLN A 162 10.81 9.41 -15.38
CA GLN A 162 9.47 9.66 -15.92
C GLN A 162 9.01 11.06 -15.56
N THR A 163 8.11 11.60 -16.37
CA THR A 163 7.42 12.85 -16.10
C THR A 163 5.99 12.61 -15.67
N LEU A 164 5.45 13.54 -14.89
CA LEU A 164 4.07 13.50 -14.46
C LEU A 164 3.14 14.01 -15.57
N ARG A 165 2.25 13.14 -16.08
CA ARG A 165 1.15 13.44 -17.02
C ARG A 165 1.52 13.83 -18.45
N ILE A 166 2.79 13.98 -18.76
CA ILE A 166 3.27 14.26 -20.12
C ILE A 166 4.43 13.30 -20.48
N PRO A 167 4.58 12.89 -21.72
CA PRO A 167 5.72 12.10 -22.14
C PRO A 167 7.04 12.87 -22.00
N LEU A 168 8.11 12.18 -21.65
CA LEU A 168 9.46 12.72 -21.79
C LEU A 168 9.77 13.02 -23.25
N GLY A 169 10.27 14.20 -23.51
CA GLY A 169 10.64 14.64 -24.86
C GLY A 169 11.76 15.66 -24.83
N ALA A 170 12.34 15.95 -26.02
CA ALA A 170 13.48 16.85 -26.17
C ALA A 170 13.21 18.29 -25.68
N SER A 171 11.98 18.69 -25.51
CA SER A 171 11.62 19.99 -24.91
C SER A 171 11.71 20.03 -23.39
N ILE A 172 11.92 18.87 -22.74
CA ILE A 172 11.97 18.74 -21.28
C ILE A 172 13.37 18.33 -20.84
N VAL A 173 13.99 17.39 -21.55
CA VAL A 173 15.29 16.84 -21.19
C VAL A 173 16.20 16.70 -22.41
N SER A 174 17.51 16.80 -22.18
CA SER A 174 18.54 16.46 -23.19
C SER A 174 19.68 15.70 -22.51
N LEU A 175 20.18 14.67 -23.18
CA LEU A 175 21.41 13.92 -22.84
C LEU A 175 22.55 14.25 -23.80
N ILE A 176 22.25 14.90 -24.93
CA ILE A 176 23.21 15.18 -25.98
C ILE A 176 23.82 16.59 -25.90
N ASP A 177 23.12 17.55 -25.29
CA ASP A 177 23.62 18.93 -25.20
C ASP A 177 24.81 19.07 -24.25
N ASN A 178 24.88 18.19 -23.24
CA ASN A 178 25.98 18.11 -22.30
C ASN A 178 26.21 16.65 -21.91
N PRO A 179 26.95 15.87 -22.67
CA PRO A 179 27.19 14.46 -22.40
C PRO A 179 27.68 14.20 -20.98
N GLY A 180 27.19 13.15 -20.36
CA GLY A 180 27.45 12.83 -18.95
C GLY A 180 26.59 13.62 -17.95
N HIS A 181 25.60 14.38 -18.42
CA HIS A 181 24.70 15.18 -17.58
C HIS A 181 23.27 15.10 -18.09
N LEU A 182 22.32 15.03 -17.17
CA LEU A 182 20.89 15.24 -17.48
C LEU A 182 20.62 16.75 -17.51
N ARG A 183 20.36 17.29 -18.69
CA ARG A 183 19.90 18.68 -18.82
C ARG A 183 18.38 18.75 -18.77
N LEU A 184 17.85 19.62 -17.94
CA LEU A 184 16.42 19.95 -17.85
C LEU A 184 16.18 21.35 -18.45
N TYR A 185 15.06 21.50 -19.19
CA TYR A 185 14.62 22.79 -19.77
C TYR A 185 13.45 23.39 -19.02
#